data_2a4e9d1ad6242d29505231f4a5bbbef5
#
_entry.id   2a4e9d1ad6242d29505231f4a5bbbef5
#
_cell.length_a   1.000
_cell.length_b   1.000
_cell.length_c   1.000
_cell.angle_alpha   90.00
_cell.angle_beta   90.00
_cell.angle_gamma   90.00
#
_symmetry.space_group_name_H-M   'P 1'
#
loop_
_entity.id
_entity.type
_entity.pdbx_description
1 polymer ?
#
loop_
_entity_poly.entity_id
_entity_poly.type
_entity_poly.pdbx_seq_one_letter_code
_entity_poly.pdbx_strand_id
1 'polypeptide(L)'
;MVTCNHQLVTHHNFFEMKVAIYSRGLDTEQTISFKYLLEELNKHHITIIVHCNLLNNFTIDSNIYGAVQSFEKAEELHNDIICLISLGGDGTILDAVTLVKDSGIPLLGINLGRLGFLAIINKDEIKQTVEAIVNRTFITDKRSLIHVDANIPLFGDAPFALNEFAIHKRDTSPMIKIHTYLNGEFLNSYWADGLIVATPTGSTGYNMSCNGPIMFPDSSSFVITPVAPHNLNVRSIVVPDNNIISFEIESRTEAFICALDARKEIVSKEIQLAVKKEKFNINLIRLNEGSFLSTLRNKLTWGLDKRN
;
A
#
# COMPACT_ATOMS: atom_id res chain seq x y z
N MET A 1 57.45 38.34 8.30
CA MET A 1 56.81 37.22 7.56
C MET A 1 55.94 36.44 8.51
N VAL A 2 54.63 36.63 8.44
CA VAL A 2 53.65 35.91 9.26
C VAL A 2 52.94 34.97 8.31
N THR A 3 53.21 33.68 8.44
CA THR A 3 52.55 32.62 7.66
C THR A 3 51.20 32.31 8.31
N CYS A 4 50.15 32.69 7.62
CA CYS A 4 48.74 32.39 8.00
C CYS A 4 48.44 30.97 7.51
N ASN A 5 48.36 30.01 8.45
CA ASN A 5 47.88 28.66 8.21
C ASN A 5 46.33 28.68 8.12
N HIS A 6 45.80 28.69 6.90
CA HIS A 6 44.36 28.42 6.67
C HIS A 6 44.16 26.92 6.72
N GLN A 7 43.74 26.39 7.88
CA GLN A 7 43.07 25.10 7.95
C GLN A 7 41.66 25.24 7.31
N LEU A 8 41.54 24.68 6.11
CA LEU A 8 40.25 24.42 5.49
C LEU A 8 39.52 23.36 6.31
N VAL A 9 38.64 23.79 7.22
CA VAL A 9 37.67 22.91 7.86
C VAL A 9 36.60 22.62 6.82
N THR A 10 36.75 21.51 6.11
CA THR A 10 35.68 20.96 5.27
C THR A 10 34.62 20.42 6.20
N HIS A 11 33.62 21.24 6.50
CA HIS A 11 32.35 20.73 7.04
C HIS A 11 31.69 19.86 5.97
N HIS A 12 31.98 18.58 5.97
CA HIS A 12 31.11 17.62 5.35
C HIS A 12 29.84 17.59 6.23
N ASN A 13 28.81 18.29 5.79
CA ASN A 13 27.46 18.02 6.27
C ASN A 13 27.12 16.58 5.85
N PHE A 14 27.45 15.61 6.68
CA PHE A 14 26.87 14.30 6.60
C PHE A 14 25.36 14.48 6.89
N PHE A 15 24.56 14.55 5.85
CA PHE A 15 23.12 14.42 6.04
C PHE A 15 22.88 13.06 6.70
N GLU A 16 22.41 13.11 7.94
CA GLU A 16 22.08 11.93 8.71
C GLU A 16 20.99 11.15 7.94
N MET A 17 21.36 9.97 7.43
CA MET A 17 20.39 9.11 6.72
C MET A 17 19.44 8.49 7.72
N LYS A 18 18.13 8.61 7.48
CA LYS A 18 17.07 8.07 8.35
C LYS A 18 16.18 7.11 7.58
N VAL A 19 15.83 5.99 8.21
CA VAL A 19 14.93 4.97 7.68
C VAL A 19 13.88 4.64 8.74
N ALA A 20 12.62 4.64 8.34
CA ALA A 20 11.53 4.18 9.20
C ALA A 20 11.23 2.70 8.93
N ILE A 21 10.78 1.95 9.95
CA ILE A 21 10.43 0.52 9.84
C ILE A 21 9.06 0.28 10.45
N TYR A 22 8.20 -0.42 9.71
CA TYR A 22 6.86 -0.83 10.14
C TYR A 22 6.62 -2.32 9.90
N SER A 23 5.91 -2.97 10.82
CA SER A 23 5.29 -4.29 10.65
C SER A 23 4.04 -4.41 11.53
N ARG A 24 3.11 -5.27 11.15
CA ARG A 24 1.94 -5.62 11.99
C ARG A 24 2.32 -6.43 13.22
N GLY A 25 3.45 -7.13 13.14
CA GLY A 25 4.00 -8.04 14.15
C GLY A 25 4.94 -9.03 13.47
N LEU A 26 5.84 -9.61 14.25
CA LEU A 26 6.83 -10.57 13.76
C LEU A 26 6.77 -11.84 14.60
N ASP A 27 6.76 -12.99 13.94
CA ASP A 27 7.00 -14.28 14.58
C ASP A 27 8.50 -14.50 14.87
N THR A 28 8.84 -15.65 15.44
CA THR A 28 10.22 -15.95 15.84
C THR A 28 11.18 -15.97 14.66
N GLU A 29 10.77 -16.54 13.51
CA GLU A 29 11.61 -16.61 12.29
C GLU A 29 11.76 -15.21 11.66
N GLN A 30 10.68 -14.46 11.55
CA GLN A 30 10.67 -13.12 11.02
C GLN A 30 11.49 -12.15 11.87
N THR A 31 11.54 -12.35 13.19
CA THR A 31 12.39 -11.58 14.11
C THR A 31 13.88 -11.72 13.76
N ILE A 32 14.32 -12.86 13.25
CA ILE A 32 15.71 -13.04 12.80
C ILE A 32 16.01 -12.12 11.62
N SER A 33 15.12 -12.03 10.65
CA SER A 33 15.26 -11.13 9.50
C SER A 33 15.24 -9.65 9.91
N PHE A 34 14.38 -9.29 10.88
CA PHE A 34 14.35 -7.94 11.43
C PHE A 34 15.65 -7.56 12.12
N LYS A 35 16.21 -8.44 12.98
CA LYS A 35 17.52 -8.23 13.60
C LYS A 35 18.62 -8.01 12.55
N TYR A 36 18.64 -8.86 11.53
CA TYR A 36 19.61 -8.76 10.45
C TYR A 36 19.47 -7.41 9.69
N LEU A 37 18.25 -6.94 9.46
CA LEU A 37 18.02 -5.61 8.87
C LEU A 37 18.58 -4.50 9.76
N LEU A 38 18.35 -4.54 11.08
CA LEU A 38 18.87 -3.55 12.02
C LEU A 38 20.41 -3.54 12.02
N GLU A 39 21.05 -4.72 11.99
CA GLU A 39 22.50 -4.84 11.92
C GLU A 39 23.06 -4.23 10.63
N GLU A 40 22.46 -4.52 9.48
CA GLU A 40 22.90 -3.98 8.19
C GLU A 40 22.72 -2.44 8.16
N LEU A 41 21.61 -1.90 8.63
CA LEU A 41 21.39 -0.46 8.72
C LEU A 41 22.40 0.22 9.66
N ASN A 42 22.69 -0.38 10.81
CA ASN A 42 23.66 0.14 11.79
C ASN A 42 25.09 0.16 11.25
N LYS A 43 25.52 -0.85 10.47
CA LYS A 43 26.83 -0.86 9.79
C LYS A 43 27.06 0.36 8.90
N HIS A 44 26.00 0.93 8.34
CA HIS A 44 26.03 2.12 7.49
C HIS A 44 25.69 3.41 8.24
N HIS A 45 25.64 3.38 9.57
CA HIS A 45 25.33 4.54 10.42
C HIS A 45 24.01 5.23 10.07
N ILE A 46 23.00 4.45 9.66
CA ILE A 46 21.66 4.94 9.37
C ILE A 46 20.88 5.06 10.68
N THR A 47 20.29 6.22 10.91
CA THR A 47 19.36 6.40 12.04
C THR A 47 18.08 5.62 11.78
N ILE A 48 17.75 4.73 12.71
CA ILE A 48 16.64 3.79 12.61
C ILE A 48 15.47 4.29 13.43
N ILE A 49 14.28 4.39 12.81
CA ILE A 49 13.04 4.81 13.46
C ILE A 49 12.05 3.66 13.33
N VAL A 50 11.62 3.05 14.44
CA VAL A 50 10.79 1.83 14.43
C VAL A 50 9.39 2.14 14.95
N HIS A 51 8.36 1.62 14.29
CA HIS A 51 7.00 1.77 14.78
C HIS A 51 6.82 1.06 16.14
N CYS A 52 6.13 1.71 17.09
CA CYS A 52 5.97 1.26 18.48
C CYS A 52 5.44 -0.18 18.61
N ASN A 53 4.58 -0.64 17.68
CA ASN A 53 4.07 -2.03 17.69
C ASN A 53 5.18 -3.09 17.64
N LEU A 54 6.31 -2.80 16.99
CA LEU A 54 7.44 -3.72 16.94
C LEU A 54 8.21 -3.73 18.26
N LEU A 55 8.29 -2.59 18.95
CA LEU A 55 9.01 -2.45 20.21
C LEU A 55 8.28 -3.13 21.38
N ASN A 56 6.96 -3.26 21.31
CA ASN A 56 6.18 -3.95 22.34
C ASN A 56 6.54 -5.44 22.48
N ASN A 57 7.05 -6.06 21.41
CA ASN A 57 7.37 -7.48 21.36
C ASN A 57 8.87 -7.78 21.21
N PHE A 58 9.69 -6.73 21.12
CA PHE A 58 11.12 -6.89 20.87
C PHE A 58 11.93 -5.83 21.61
N THR A 59 12.82 -6.28 22.51
CA THR A 59 13.78 -5.39 23.19
C THR A 59 14.99 -5.17 22.28
N ILE A 60 15.24 -3.91 21.91
CA ILE A 60 16.38 -3.53 21.09
C ILE A 60 17.58 -3.26 21.99
N ASP A 61 18.67 -4.02 21.82
CA ASP A 61 19.94 -3.76 22.48
C ASP A 61 20.71 -2.68 21.69
N SER A 62 20.80 -1.50 22.28
CA SER A 62 21.50 -0.34 21.66
C SER A 62 22.99 -0.57 21.44
N ASN A 63 23.63 -1.50 22.16
CA ASN A 63 25.04 -1.84 21.94
C ASN A 63 25.22 -2.63 20.62
N ILE A 64 24.20 -3.35 20.16
CA ILE A 64 24.24 -4.17 18.95
C ILE A 64 23.69 -3.40 17.75
N TYR A 65 22.55 -2.72 17.93
CA TYR A 65 21.78 -2.14 16.81
C TYR A 65 21.91 -0.61 16.71
N GLY A 66 22.68 0.03 17.61
CA GLY A 66 22.77 1.48 17.70
C GLY A 66 21.53 2.13 18.35
N ALA A 67 21.47 3.45 18.29
CA ALA A 67 20.34 4.20 18.81
C ALA A 67 19.13 4.02 17.86
N VAL A 68 18.02 3.51 18.42
CA VAL A 68 16.77 3.35 17.69
C VAL A 68 15.72 4.30 18.28
N GLN A 69 15.13 5.11 17.42
CA GLN A 69 14.00 5.98 17.75
C GLN A 69 12.68 5.22 17.53
N SER A 70 11.59 5.74 18.10
CA SER A 70 10.26 5.17 17.87
C SER A 70 9.31 6.21 17.28
N PHE A 71 8.30 5.74 16.55
CA PHE A 71 7.15 6.53 16.12
C PHE A 71 5.86 5.73 16.29
N GLU A 72 4.76 6.41 16.45
CA GLU A 72 3.42 5.82 16.55
C GLU A 72 2.48 6.34 15.46
N LYS A 73 2.61 7.61 15.10
CA LYS A 73 1.69 8.31 14.20
C LYS A 73 2.40 8.85 12.95
N ALA A 74 1.61 9.04 11.91
CA ALA A 74 2.07 9.58 10.63
C ALA A 74 2.78 10.95 10.78
N GLU A 75 2.28 11.81 11.67
CA GLU A 75 2.79 13.16 11.89
C GLU A 75 4.23 13.19 12.45
N GLU A 76 4.71 12.07 13.00
CA GLU A 76 6.08 11.90 13.51
C GLU A 76 7.08 11.50 12.41
N LEU A 77 6.57 11.15 11.23
CA LEU A 77 7.40 10.84 10.06
C LEU A 77 7.72 12.13 9.29
N HIS A 78 8.98 12.56 9.34
CA HIS A 78 9.44 13.77 8.69
C HIS A 78 10.04 13.50 7.30
N ASN A 79 10.07 14.52 6.44
CA ASN A 79 10.51 14.42 5.05
C ASN A 79 12.02 14.15 4.87
N ASP A 80 12.79 14.08 5.95
CA ASP A 80 14.21 13.69 5.96
C ASP A 80 14.41 12.15 6.01
N ILE A 81 13.31 11.39 6.14
CA ILE A 81 13.30 9.93 6.07
C ILE A 81 13.44 9.50 4.60
N ILE A 82 14.45 8.69 4.29
CA ILE A 82 14.73 8.20 2.94
C ILE A 82 13.60 7.29 2.44
N CYS A 83 13.14 6.38 3.30
CA CYS A 83 12.03 5.47 3.01
C CYS A 83 11.45 4.89 4.31
N LEU A 84 10.23 4.37 4.21
CA LEU A 84 9.65 3.48 5.21
C LEU A 84 9.71 2.05 4.71
N ILE A 85 10.43 1.19 5.43
CA ILE A 85 10.53 -0.25 5.17
C ILE A 85 9.36 -0.96 5.84
N SER A 86 8.53 -1.60 5.04
CA SER A 86 7.42 -2.46 5.49
C SER A 86 7.90 -3.91 5.53
N LEU A 87 7.94 -4.51 6.74
CA LEU A 87 8.32 -5.90 6.95
C LEU A 87 7.08 -6.79 7.06
N GLY A 88 6.84 -7.61 6.02
CA GLY A 88 5.66 -8.48 5.96
C GLY A 88 5.17 -8.70 4.54
N GLY A 89 3.89 -9.03 4.38
CA GLY A 89 3.26 -9.19 3.07
C GLY A 89 2.63 -7.90 2.55
N ASP A 90 1.87 -8.02 1.43
CA ASP A 90 1.16 -6.89 0.79
C ASP A 90 0.25 -6.14 1.77
N GLY A 91 -0.45 -6.85 2.67
CA GLY A 91 -1.30 -6.22 3.67
C GLY A 91 -0.56 -5.28 4.62
N THR A 92 0.72 -5.56 4.93
CA THR A 92 1.55 -4.67 5.76
C THR A 92 1.91 -3.38 5.01
N ILE A 93 2.10 -3.46 3.69
CA ILE A 93 2.29 -2.27 2.84
C ILE A 93 1.02 -1.43 2.81
N LEU A 94 -0.17 -2.04 2.72
CA LEU A 94 -1.44 -1.30 2.74
C LEU A 94 -1.62 -0.49 4.04
N ASP A 95 -1.19 -1.02 5.18
CA ASP A 95 -1.17 -0.25 6.43
C ASP A 95 -0.12 0.87 6.38
N ALA A 96 1.09 0.57 5.88
CA ALA A 96 2.17 1.56 5.78
C ALA A 96 1.77 2.76 4.89
N VAL A 97 0.91 2.56 3.89
CA VAL A 97 0.32 3.64 3.08
C VAL A 97 -0.43 4.66 3.94
N THR A 98 -1.15 4.21 4.98
CA THR A 98 -1.88 5.11 5.88
C THR A 98 -0.96 5.85 6.86
N LEU A 99 0.29 5.39 7.03
CA LEU A 99 1.30 6.06 7.84
C LEU A 99 2.07 7.12 7.04
N VAL A 100 2.41 6.83 5.78
CA VAL A 100 3.15 7.82 4.96
C VAL A 100 2.24 8.88 4.34
N LYS A 101 0.97 8.55 4.08
CA LYS A 101 -0.01 9.49 3.51
C LYS A 101 0.58 10.30 2.32
N ASP A 102 0.45 11.61 2.37
CA ASP A 102 0.95 12.58 1.37
C ASP A 102 2.36 13.12 1.67
N SER A 103 3.09 12.54 2.62
CA SER A 103 4.45 12.96 2.98
C SER A 103 5.46 12.84 1.83
N GLY A 104 5.16 12.01 0.83
CA GLY A 104 6.09 11.68 -0.25
C GLY A 104 7.18 10.68 0.14
N ILE A 105 7.23 10.20 1.39
CA ILE A 105 8.18 9.18 1.84
C ILE A 105 7.95 7.88 1.06
N PRO A 106 8.95 7.37 0.33
CA PRO A 106 8.79 6.14 -0.42
C PRO A 106 8.64 4.92 0.49
N LEU A 107 7.82 3.95 0.05
CA LEU A 107 7.62 2.67 0.73
C LEU A 107 8.47 1.57 0.07
N LEU A 108 9.11 0.75 0.90
CA LEU A 108 9.88 -0.40 0.49
C LEU A 108 9.32 -1.65 1.19
N GLY A 109 8.85 -2.63 0.44
CA GLY A 109 8.27 -3.86 1.00
C GLY A 109 9.26 -5.01 0.99
N ILE A 110 9.67 -5.49 2.18
CA ILE A 110 10.44 -6.72 2.34
C ILE A 110 9.50 -7.84 2.76
N ASN A 111 9.40 -8.85 1.93
CA ASN A 111 8.57 -10.01 2.16
C ASN A 111 9.27 -10.98 3.11
N LEU A 112 8.64 -11.30 4.22
CA LEU A 112 9.14 -12.26 5.22
C LEU A 112 8.55 -13.67 5.07
N GLY A 113 7.74 -13.92 4.01
CA GLY A 113 7.09 -15.18 3.78
C GLY A 113 6.86 -15.45 2.30
N ARG A 114 5.59 -15.42 1.85
CA ARG A 114 5.25 -15.64 0.44
C ARG A 114 5.35 -14.35 -0.35
N LEU A 115 6.05 -14.37 -1.47
CA LEU A 115 6.16 -13.23 -2.40
C LEU A 115 4.79 -12.60 -2.68
N GLY A 116 4.69 -11.27 -2.54
CA GLY A 116 3.51 -10.48 -2.85
C GLY A 116 3.56 -9.85 -4.23
N PHE A 117 2.58 -9.00 -4.54
CA PHE A 117 2.59 -8.09 -5.69
C PHE A 117 3.19 -6.72 -5.32
N LEU A 118 3.16 -6.36 -4.04
CA LEU A 118 3.68 -5.11 -3.48
C LEU A 118 4.98 -5.34 -2.72
N ALA A 119 5.01 -6.32 -1.79
CA ALA A 119 6.21 -6.75 -1.08
C ALA A 119 7.01 -7.73 -1.95
N ILE A 120 7.80 -7.17 -2.87
CA ILE A 120 8.51 -7.94 -3.90
C ILE A 120 9.96 -8.27 -3.54
N ILE A 121 10.54 -7.64 -2.51
CA ILE A 121 11.91 -7.88 -2.06
C ILE A 121 11.89 -9.05 -1.09
N ASN A 122 12.76 -10.05 -1.32
CA ASN A 122 12.88 -11.19 -0.44
C ASN A 122 13.73 -10.87 0.80
N LYS A 123 13.48 -11.53 1.94
CA LYS A 123 14.30 -11.43 3.15
C LYS A 123 15.80 -11.72 2.89
N ASP A 124 16.13 -12.55 1.92
CA ASP A 124 17.50 -12.88 1.56
C ASP A 124 18.23 -11.74 0.82
N GLU A 125 17.48 -10.74 0.36
CA GLU A 125 18.00 -9.54 -0.34
C GLU A 125 18.20 -8.33 0.60
N ILE A 126 18.05 -8.49 1.93
CA ILE A 126 18.15 -7.40 2.92
C ILE A 126 19.46 -6.62 2.78
N LYS A 127 20.61 -7.30 2.68
CA LYS A 127 21.91 -6.64 2.52
C LYS A 127 21.96 -5.77 1.26
N GLN A 128 21.56 -6.32 0.12
CA GLN A 128 21.53 -5.59 -1.16
C GLN A 128 20.55 -4.41 -1.10
N THR A 129 19.45 -4.58 -0.38
CA THR A 129 18.45 -3.53 -0.14
C THR A 129 19.06 -2.35 0.61
N VAL A 130 19.77 -2.62 1.70
CA VAL A 130 20.44 -1.57 2.48
C VAL A 130 21.52 -0.88 1.65
N GLU A 131 22.34 -1.62 0.90
CA GLU A 131 23.31 -1.06 -0.02
C GLU A 131 22.67 -0.16 -1.08
N ALA A 132 21.53 -0.56 -1.63
CA ALA A 132 20.79 0.26 -2.60
C ALA A 132 20.20 1.54 -1.96
N ILE A 133 19.74 1.48 -0.71
CA ILE A 133 19.27 2.66 0.04
C ILE A 133 20.42 3.64 0.25
N VAL A 134 21.58 3.16 0.74
CA VAL A 134 22.79 3.96 0.99
C VAL A 134 23.27 4.66 -0.28
N ASN A 135 23.35 3.90 -1.38
CA ASN A 135 23.85 4.41 -2.66
C ASN A 135 22.78 5.12 -3.50
N ARG A 136 21.52 5.15 -3.04
CA ARG A 136 20.35 5.68 -3.77
C ARG A 136 20.20 5.08 -5.18
N THR A 137 20.49 3.78 -5.32
CA THR A 137 20.40 3.03 -6.59
C THR A 137 19.10 2.26 -6.76
N PHE A 138 18.03 2.74 -6.16
CA PHE A 138 16.68 2.18 -6.29
C PHE A 138 15.82 3.01 -7.26
N ILE A 139 14.78 2.38 -7.78
CA ILE A 139 13.79 3.00 -8.64
C ILE A 139 12.49 3.19 -7.83
N THR A 140 11.76 4.27 -8.09
CA THR A 140 10.45 4.52 -7.47
C THR A 140 9.34 4.40 -8.51
N ASP A 141 8.34 3.57 -8.21
CA ASP A 141 7.08 3.45 -8.97
C ASP A 141 6.00 4.28 -8.31
N LYS A 142 5.45 5.23 -9.03
CA LYS A 142 4.30 6.00 -8.58
C LYS A 142 3.03 5.16 -8.71
N ARG A 143 2.25 5.10 -7.63
CA ARG A 143 0.98 4.39 -7.54
C ARG A 143 -0.15 5.36 -7.24
N SER A 144 -1.16 5.39 -8.09
CA SER A 144 -2.38 6.14 -7.83
C SER A 144 -3.20 5.48 -6.73
N LEU A 145 -3.96 6.31 -6.01
CA LEU A 145 -4.89 5.87 -4.97
C LEU A 145 -6.31 6.26 -5.36
N ILE A 146 -7.26 5.56 -4.76
CA ILE A 146 -8.67 5.92 -4.78
C ILE A 146 -9.02 6.67 -3.50
N HIS A 147 -9.84 7.71 -3.61
CA HIS A 147 -10.34 8.52 -2.51
C HIS A 147 -11.85 8.34 -2.39
N VAL A 148 -12.36 8.24 -1.16
CA VAL A 148 -13.81 8.16 -0.87
C VAL A 148 -14.31 9.49 -0.34
N ASP A 149 -15.29 10.06 -1.04
CA ASP A 149 -16.10 11.18 -0.55
C ASP A 149 -17.44 10.65 -0.04
N ALA A 150 -17.88 11.13 1.11
CA ALA A 150 -19.19 10.82 1.65
C ALA A 150 -19.79 12.03 2.37
N ASN A 151 -21.13 12.05 2.52
CA ASN A 151 -21.81 13.10 3.27
C ASN A 151 -21.59 13.03 4.80
N ILE A 152 -20.98 11.95 5.28
CA ILE A 152 -20.48 11.77 6.64
C ILE A 152 -19.02 11.33 6.58
N PRO A 153 -18.15 11.68 7.57
CA PRO A 153 -16.77 11.22 7.58
C PRO A 153 -16.69 9.70 7.62
N LEU A 154 -15.92 9.11 6.69
CA LEU A 154 -15.58 7.69 6.67
C LEU A 154 -14.06 7.51 6.68
N PHE A 155 -13.60 6.45 7.34
CA PHE A 155 -12.19 6.05 7.44
C PHE A 155 -11.26 7.09 8.07
N GLY A 156 -11.83 8.00 8.90
CA GLY A 156 -11.07 8.97 9.67
C GLY A 156 -10.24 9.92 8.80
N ASP A 157 -8.96 10.02 9.10
CA ASP A 157 -7.98 10.88 8.41
C ASP A 157 -7.29 10.21 7.19
N ALA A 158 -7.72 8.99 6.85
CA ALA A 158 -7.21 8.23 5.71
C ALA A 158 -8.35 7.70 4.80
N PRO A 159 -9.17 8.58 4.19
CA PRO A 159 -10.28 8.17 3.31
C PRO A 159 -9.79 7.75 1.91
N PHE A 160 -8.66 7.07 1.82
CA PHE A 160 -8.03 6.63 0.58
C PHE A 160 -7.54 5.19 0.68
N ALA A 161 -7.37 4.55 -0.47
CA ALA A 161 -6.87 3.18 -0.60
C ALA A 161 -5.87 3.06 -1.75
N LEU A 162 -4.89 2.16 -1.58
CA LEU A 162 -3.93 1.80 -2.62
C LEU A 162 -4.54 0.79 -3.60
N ASN A 163 -5.30 -0.18 -3.09
CA ASN A 163 -5.90 -1.21 -3.92
C ASN A 163 -7.32 -0.86 -4.35
N GLU A 164 -8.29 -0.85 -3.42
CA GLU A 164 -9.69 -0.74 -3.81
C GLU A 164 -10.58 -0.11 -2.74
N PHE A 165 -11.68 0.45 -3.21
CA PHE A 165 -12.91 0.68 -2.46
C PHE A 165 -13.91 -0.41 -2.80
N ALA A 166 -14.60 -0.96 -1.81
CA ALA A 166 -15.64 -1.95 -2.04
C ALA A 166 -16.89 -1.67 -1.21
N ILE A 167 -18.05 -1.91 -1.83
CA ILE A 167 -19.36 -1.93 -1.19
C ILE A 167 -19.79 -3.39 -1.08
N HIS A 168 -20.22 -3.82 0.12
CA HIS A 168 -20.69 -5.17 0.37
C HIS A 168 -22.03 -5.17 1.10
N LYS A 169 -22.86 -6.15 0.79
CA LYS A 169 -23.98 -6.49 1.64
C LYS A 169 -23.48 -6.89 3.04
N ARG A 170 -24.32 -6.70 4.04
CA ARG A 170 -23.99 -7.09 5.41
C ARG A 170 -24.36 -8.55 5.66
N ASP A 171 -23.40 -9.34 6.15
CA ASP A 171 -23.58 -10.72 6.59
C ASP A 171 -24.38 -11.59 5.61
N THR A 172 -25.39 -12.31 6.12
CA THR A 172 -26.31 -13.18 5.36
C THR A 172 -27.45 -12.41 4.69
N SER A 173 -27.38 -11.07 4.61
CA SER A 173 -28.44 -10.27 3.98
C SER A 173 -28.64 -10.64 2.50
N PRO A 174 -29.82 -10.40 1.93
CA PRO A 174 -30.03 -10.53 0.49
C PRO A 174 -29.07 -9.64 -0.30
N MET A 175 -28.89 -9.95 -1.58
CA MET A 175 -28.14 -9.08 -2.51
C MET A 175 -28.65 -7.65 -2.43
N ILE A 176 -27.73 -6.72 -2.59
CA ILE A 176 -28.00 -5.29 -2.69
C ILE A 176 -28.04 -4.87 -4.16
N LYS A 177 -28.73 -3.77 -4.44
CA LYS A 177 -28.72 -3.16 -5.76
C LYS A 177 -27.93 -1.85 -5.67
N ILE A 178 -26.88 -1.74 -6.47
CA ILE A 178 -25.98 -0.61 -6.48
C ILE A 178 -26.13 0.11 -7.81
N HIS A 179 -26.78 1.27 -7.81
CA HIS A 179 -26.84 2.15 -8.97
C HIS A 179 -25.52 2.94 -9.03
N THR A 180 -24.88 2.87 -10.16
CA THR A 180 -23.55 3.46 -10.37
C THR A 180 -23.60 4.49 -11.47
N TYR A 181 -22.97 5.64 -11.21
CA TYR A 181 -22.93 6.77 -12.13
C TYR A 181 -21.47 7.22 -12.36
N LEU A 182 -21.18 7.64 -13.58
CA LEU A 182 -19.90 8.27 -13.95
C LEU A 182 -20.14 9.76 -14.22
N ASN A 183 -19.54 10.64 -13.43
CA ASN A 183 -19.74 12.11 -13.55
C ASN A 183 -21.23 12.51 -13.57
N GLY A 184 -22.08 11.77 -12.86
CA GLY A 184 -23.52 11.99 -12.81
C GLY A 184 -24.32 11.29 -13.93
N GLU A 185 -23.67 10.70 -14.94
CA GLU A 185 -24.33 9.89 -15.95
C GLU A 185 -24.52 8.46 -15.47
N PHE A 186 -25.72 7.92 -15.62
CA PHE A 186 -26.06 6.56 -15.22
C PHE A 186 -25.27 5.51 -16.01
N LEU A 187 -24.47 4.69 -15.30
CA LEU A 187 -23.72 3.61 -15.92
C LEU A 187 -24.48 2.30 -15.91
N ASN A 188 -24.88 1.81 -14.73
CA ASN A 188 -25.53 0.52 -14.57
C ASN A 188 -26.09 0.34 -13.15
N SER A 189 -27.03 -0.60 -13.00
CA SER A 189 -27.52 -1.09 -11.71
C SER A 189 -27.01 -2.51 -11.47
N TYR A 190 -26.12 -2.68 -10.52
CA TYR A 190 -25.55 -3.98 -10.15
C TYR A 190 -26.39 -4.62 -9.04
N TRP A 191 -27.06 -5.73 -9.35
CA TRP A 191 -27.70 -6.57 -8.35
C TRP A 191 -26.69 -7.67 -7.96
N ALA A 192 -26.04 -7.54 -6.80
CA ALA A 192 -24.85 -8.31 -6.45
C ALA A 192 -24.67 -8.42 -4.93
N ASP A 193 -23.73 -9.22 -4.50
CA ASP A 193 -23.25 -9.24 -3.11
C ASP A 193 -22.39 -8.00 -2.79
N GLY A 194 -21.85 -7.34 -3.80
CA GLY A 194 -21.07 -6.12 -3.68
C GLY A 194 -20.56 -5.57 -5.01
N LEU A 195 -19.84 -4.48 -4.91
CA LEU A 195 -19.17 -3.83 -6.05
C LEU A 195 -17.80 -3.33 -5.60
N ILE A 196 -16.79 -3.56 -6.41
CA ILE A 196 -15.42 -3.12 -6.19
C ILE A 196 -15.09 -2.03 -7.20
N VAL A 197 -14.42 -0.97 -6.75
CA VAL A 197 -13.69 -0.04 -7.62
C VAL A 197 -12.22 -0.15 -7.26
N ALA A 198 -11.41 -0.70 -8.16
CA ALA A 198 -9.99 -0.93 -7.92
C ALA A 198 -9.11 0.00 -8.75
N THR A 199 -7.98 0.38 -8.15
CA THR A 199 -6.85 1.03 -8.84
C THR A 199 -6.12 0.01 -9.71
N PRO A 200 -5.19 0.43 -10.57
CA PRO A 200 -4.31 -0.50 -11.27
C PRO A 200 -3.52 -1.42 -10.33
N THR A 201 -3.08 -0.89 -9.19
CA THR A 201 -2.40 -1.67 -8.14
C THR A 201 -3.34 -2.73 -7.56
N GLY A 202 -4.57 -2.36 -7.23
CA GLY A 202 -5.60 -3.26 -6.69
C GLY A 202 -6.17 -4.24 -7.70
N SER A 203 -5.86 -4.07 -9.01
CA SER A 203 -6.31 -5.02 -10.03
C SER A 203 -5.87 -6.46 -9.77
N THR A 204 -4.75 -6.65 -9.06
CA THR A 204 -4.23 -7.95 -8.61
C THR A 204 -4.66 -8.35 -7.18
N GLY A 205 -5.47 -7.51 -6.52
CA GLY A 205 -6.07 -7.74 -5.20
C GLY A 205 -7.43 -8.40 -5.25
N TYR A 206 -8.40 -7.86 -4.54
CA TYR A 206 -9.76 -8.40 -4.47
C TYR A 206 -10.47 -8.39 -5.83
N ASN A 207 -10.19 -7.39 -6.67
CA ASN A 207 -10.65 -7.35 -8.05
C ASN A 207 -10.36 -8.64 -8.83
N MET A 208 -9.12 -9.16 -8.74
CA MET A 208 -8.73 -10.39 -9.43
C MET A 208 -9.51 -11.61 -8.90
N SER A 209 -9.76 -11.68 -7.60
CA SER A 209 -10.57 -12.75 -6.99
C SER A 209 -12.02 -12.74 -7.45
N CYS A 210 -12.51 -11.59 -7.92
CA CYS A 210 -13.84 -11.42 -8.51
C CYS A 210 -13.84 -11.44 -10.05
N ASN A 211 -12.82 -12.04 -10.68
CA ASN A 211 -12.63 -12.13 -12.14
C ASN A 211 -12.53 -10.77 -12.86
N GLY A 212 -12.09 -9.72 -12.16
CA GLY A 212 -11.75 -8.45 -12.77
C GLY A 212 -10.44 -8.55 -13.58
N PRO A 213 -10.24 -7.69 -14.58
CA PRO A 213 -9.03 -7.68 -15.39
C PRO A 213 -7.81 -7.25 -14.57
N ILE A 214 -6.63 -7.77 -14.95
CA ILE A 214 -5.34 -7.30 -14.45
C ILE A 214 -4.96 -6.06 -15.26
N MET A 215 -4.59 -4.98 -14.58
CA MET A 215 -4.14 -3.74 -15.19
C MET A 215 -2.66 -3.49 -14.90
N PHE A 216 -1.97 -2.84 -15.83
CA PHE A 216 -0.61 -2.38 -15.58
C PHE A 216 -0.62 -1.25 -14.54
N PRO A 217 0.36 -1.23 -13.62
CA PRO A 217 0.38 -0.27 -12.50
C PRO A 217 0.40 1.20 -12.89
N ASP A 218 0.88 1.53 -14.08
CA ASP A 218 0.96 2.87 -14.66
C ASP A 218 -0.29 3.27 -15.47
N SER A 219 -1.30 2.40 -15.53
CA SER A 219 -2.57 2.70 -16.20
C SER A 219 -3.31 3.83 -15.49
N SER A 220 -3.71 4.87 -16.24
CA SER A 220 -4.55 5.96 -15.72
C SER A 220 -6.02 5.56 -15.75
N SER A 221 -6.39 4.50 -15.04
CA SER A 221 -7.73 3.93 -15.09
C SER A 221 -8.12 3.30 -13.77
N PHE A 222 -9.44 3.21 -13.51
CA PHE A 222 -10.02 2.36 -12.48
C PHE A 222 -10.77 1.20 -13.14
N VAL A 223 -11.00 0.14 -12.38
CA VAL A 223 -11.88 -0.95 -12.79
C VAL A 223 -13.03 -1.11 -11.82
N ILE A 224 -14.24 -1.21 -12.34
CA ILE A 224 -15.47 -1.46 -11.59
C ILE A 224 -15.82 -2.93 -11.80
N THR A 225 -15.80 -3.73 -10.72
CA THR A 225 -16.01 -5.19 -10.76
C THR A 225 -17.10 -5.60 -9.78
N PRO A 226 -18.18 -6.24 -10.25
CA PRO A 226 -19.23 -6.73 -9.36
C PRO A 226 -18.79 -8.01 -8.62
N VAL A 227 -19.24 -8.15 -7.38
CA VAL A 227 -19.02 -9.33 -6.54
C VAL A 227 -20.25 -10.23 -6.59
N ALA A 228 -20.10 -11.45 -7.12
CA ALA A 228 -21.19 -12.44 -7.25
C ALA A 228 -22.49 -11.83 -7.82
N PRO A 229 -22.50 -11.23 -9.01
CA PRO A 229 -23.67 -10.59 -9.56
C PRO A 229 -24.76 -11.60 -9.93
N HIS A 230 -26.01 -11.22 -9.72
CA HIS A 230 -27.16 -12.04 -10.14
C HIS A 230 -27.27 -12.15 -11.69
N ASN A 231 -27.00 -11.06 -12.38
CA ASN A 231 -27.05 -11.01 -13.84
C ASN A 231 -25.74 -11.50 -14.46
N LEU A 232 -25.79 -12.62 -15.19
CA LEU A 232 -24.63 -13.25 -15.82
C LEU A 232 -24.05 -12.45 -17.01
N ASN A 233 -24.77 -11.46 -17.53
CA ASN A 233 -24.28 -10.60 -18.63
C ASN A 233 -23.42 -9.43 -18.15
N VAL A 234 -23.40 -9.15 -16.85
CA VAL A 234 -22.58 -8.07 -16.28
C VAL A 234 -21.09 -8.45 -16.36
N ARG A 235 -20.27 -7.48 -16.71
CA ARG A 235 -18.81 -7.59 -16.81
C ARG A 235 -18.16 -6.44 -16.08
N SER A 236 -16.91 -6.63 -15.69
CA SER A 236 -16.07 -5.53 -15.18
C SER A 236 -15.86 -4.48 -16.28
N ILE A 237 -15.85 -3.22 -15.88
CA ILE A 237 -15.67 -2.08 -16.76
C ILE A 237 -14.44 -1.31 -16.34
N VAL A 238 -13.53 -1.04 -17.27
CA VAL A 238 -12.38 -0.16 -17.06
C VAL A 238 -12.78 1.25 -17.48
N VAL A 239 -12.56 2.21 -16.59
CA VAL A 239 -12.90 3.62 -16.82
C VAL A 239 -11.68 4.51 -16.54
N PRO A 240 -11.52 5.66 -17.20
CA PRO A 240 -10.44 6.60 -16.88
C PRO A 240 -10.50 7.06 -15.42
N ASP A 241 -9.35 7.19 -14.75
CA ASP A 241 -9.25 7.51 -13.32
C ASP A 241 -9.58 8.97 -12.96
N ASN A 242 -9.80 9.81 -13.96
CA ASN A 242 -10.27 11.19 -13.80
C ASN A 242 -11.80 11.30 -13.63
N ASN A 243 -12.53 10.19 -13.67
CA ASN A 243 -13.97 10.18 -13.43
C ASN A 243 -14.28 10.15 -11.94
N ILE A 244 -15.40 10.77 -11.58
CA ILE A 244 -16.06 10.60 -10.27
C ILE A 244 -17.08 9.49 -10.42
N ILE A 245 -16.99 8.46 -9.60
CA ILE A 245 -17.90 7.31 -9.59
C ILE A 245 -18.78 7.44 -8.35
N SER A 246 -20.07 7.67 -8.51
CA SER A 246 -21.01 7.80 -7.39
C SER A 246 -22.01 6.66 -7.35
N PHE A 247 -22.56 6.42 -6.16
CA PHE A 247 -23.38 5.25 -5.87
C PHE A 247 -24.65 5.63 -5.13
N GLU A 248 -25.74 4.98 -5.51
CA GLU A 248 -27.00 4.91 -4.73
C GLU A 248 -27.29 3.45 -4.42
N ILE A 249 -27.59 3.13 -3.16
CA ILE A 249 -27.74 1.77 -2.71
C ILE A 249 -29.19 1.46 -2.32
N GLU A 250 -29.80 0.51 -3.02
CA GLU A 250 -31.06 -0.09 -2.60
C GLU A 250 -30.77 -1.39 -1.84
N SER A 251 -31.16 -1.44 -0.58
CA SER A 251 -31.00 -2.62 0.27
C SER A 251 -32.28 -2.86 1.08
N ARG A 252 -32.59 -4.13 1.34
CA ARG A 252 -33.64 -4.52 2.28
C ARG A 252 -33.23 -4.35 3.74
N THR A 253 -31.93 -4.29 4.00
CA THR A 253 -31.36 -3.98 5.31
C THR A 253 -31.02 -2.49 5.40
N GLU A 254 -31.05 -1.93 6.61
CA GLU A 254 -30.78 -0.51 6.84
C GLU A 254 -29.30 -0.14 6.70
N ALA A 255 -28.40 -1.13 6.61
CA ALA A 255 -26.98 -0.91 6.56
C ALA A 255 -26.27 -1.90 5.63
N PHE A 256 -25.12 -1.46 5.11
CA PHE A 256 -24.18 -2.23 4.30
C PHE A 256 -22.74 -1.94 4.76
N ILE A 257 -21.75 -2.56 4.15
CA ILE A 257 -20.34 -2.41 4.50
C ILE A 257 -19.62 -1.64 3.38
N CYS A 258 -18.89 -0.59 3.76
CA CYS A 258 -17.86 0.02 2.94
C CYS A 258 -16.50 -0.50 3.39
N ALA A 259 -15.62 -0.83 2.43
CA ALA A 259 -14.24 -1.22 2.70
C ALA A 259 -13.27 -0.38 1.87
N LEU A 260 -12.15 0.01 2.48
CA LEU A 260 -10.99 0.63 1.85
C LEU A 260 -9.76 -0.21 2.18
N ASP A 261 -9.25 -0.95 1.18
CA ASP A 261 -8.24 -1.98 1.40
C ASP A 261 -8.70 -2.95 2.51
N ALA A 262 -7.95 -3.06 3.62
CA ALA A 262 -8.31 -3.94 4.74
C ALA A 262 -9.24 -3.30 5.79
N ARG A 263 -9.53 -2.00 5.70
CA ARG A 263 -10.36 -1.25 6.67
C ARG A 263 -11.83 -1.34 6.28
N LYS A 264 -12.73 -1.46 7.26
CA LYS A 264 -14.16 -1.64 7.02
C LYS A 264 -14.98 -0.76 7.95
N GLU A 265 -16.06 -0.18 7.42
CA GLU A 265 -17.07 0.54 8.18
C GLU A 265 -18.48 0.09 7.79
N ILE A 266 -19.37 0.03 8.78
CA ILE A 266 -20.79 -0.24 8.56
C ILE A 266 -21.49 1.10 8.40
N VAL A 267 -22.20 1.28 7.30
CA VAL A 267 -22.84 2.54 6.93
C VAL A 267 -24.33 2.35 6.65
N SER A 268 -25.13 3.41 6.89
CA SER A 268 -26.54 3.43 6.54
C SER A 268 -26.73 3.45 5.03
N LYS A 269 -27.81 2.84 4.54
CA LYS A 269 -28.19 2.87 3.12
C LYS A 269 -28.46 4.27 2.57
N GLU A 270 -28.68 5.27 3.43
CA GLU A 270 -28.97 6.64 3.05
C GLU A 270 -27.69 7.47 2.80
N ILE A 271 -26.52 6.87 3.00
CA ILE A 271 -25.24 7.55 2.76
C ILE A 271 -25.08 7.90 1.28
N GLN A 272 -24.58 9.10 1.03
CA GLN A 272 -24.12 9.51 -0.29
C GLN A 272 -22.64 9.17 -0.42
N LEU A 273 -22.30 8.39 -1.42
CA LEU A 273 -20.94 7.88 -1.64
C LEU A 273 -20.45 8.21 -3.04
N ALA A 274 -19.24 8.66 -3.13
CA ALA A 274 -18.52 8.78 -4.39
C ALA A 274 -17.05 8.40 -4.19
N VAL A 275 -16.42 7.91 -5.25
CA VAL A 275 -15.00 7.67 -5.31
C VAL A 275 -14.39 8.40 -6.48
N LYS A 276 -13.15 8.83 -6.30
CA LYS A 276 -12.35 9.56 -7.29
C LYS A 276 -10.88 9.24 -7.10
N LYS A 277 -10.03 9.72 -7.98
CA LYS A 277 -8.58 9.64 -7.81
C LYS A 277 -8.13 10.54 -6.66
N GLU A 278 -7.24 10.01 -5.81
CA GLU A 278 -6.59 10.80 -4.77
C GLU A 278 -5.61 11.82 -5.40
N LYS A 279 -5.40 12.96 -4.72
CA LYS A 279 -4.55 14.05 -5.22
C LYS A 279 -3.06 13.75 -5.17
N PHE A 280 -2.63 12.85 -4.29
CA PHE A 280 -1.25 12.42 -4.15
C PHE A 280 -1.07 10.97 -4.64
N ASN A 281 0.18 10.54 -4.78
CA ASN A 281 0.55 9.19 -5.15
C ASN A 281 1.45 8.60 -4.07
N ILE A 282 1.46 7.28 -3.95
CA ILE A 282 2.45 6.56 -3.17
C ILE A 282 3.63 6.17 -4.07
N ASN A 283 4.84 6.34 -3.57
CA ASN A 283 6.06 5.91 -4.24
C ASN A 283 6.49 4.55 -3.67
N LEU A 284 6.45 3.49 -4.48
CA LEU A 284 6.98 2.17 -4.09
C LEU A 284 8.40 2.01 -4.59
N ILE A 285 9.32 1.58 -3.72
CA ILE A 285 10.72 1.30 -4.08
C ILE A 285 10.85 -0.08 -4.70
N ARG A 286 11.62 -0.15 -5.80
CA ARG A 286 12.12 -1.39 -6.41
C ARG A 286 13.65 -1.34 -6.54
N LEU A 287 14.32 -2.45 -6.30
CA LEU A 287 15.79 -2.53 -6.39
C LEU A 287 16.31 -2.71 -7.82
N ASN A 288 15.54 -3.36 -8.67
CA ASN A 288 15.94 -3.73 -10.02
C ASN A 288 14.86 -3.33 -11.04
N GLU A 289 15.24 -3.33 -12.32
CA GLU A 289 14.31 -3.17 -13.45
C GLU A 289 13.35 -4.38 -13.64
N GLY A 290 13.15 -5.19 -12.60
CA GLY A 290 12.20 -6.30 -12.61
C GLY A 290 10.83 -5.83 -13.10
N SER A 291 10.33 -6.43 -14.18
CA SER A 291 9.08 -5.98 -14.79
C SER A 291 7.88 -6.51 -14.00
N PHE A 292 6.79 -5.76 -14.01
CA PHE A 292 5.48 -6.22 -13.51
C PHE A 292 5.09 -7.58 -14.10
N LEU A 293 5.45 -7.83 -15.37
CA LEU A 293 5.21 -9.11 -16.05
C LEU A 293 5.99 -10.26 -15.41
N SER A 294 7.20 -10.04 -14.91
CA SER A 294 7.96 -11.09 -14.21
C SER A 294 7.28 -11.44 -12.88
N THR A 295 6.81 -10.43 -12.15
CA THR A 295 6.03 -10.64 -10.92
C THR A 295 4.74 -11.42 -11.19
N LEU A 296 3.99 -11.06 -12.24
CA LEU A 296 2.78 -11.79 -12.64
C LEU A 296 3.07 -13.27 -12.94
N ARG A 297 4.07 -13.56 -13.79
CA ARG A 297 4.44 -14.94 -14.13
C ARG A 297 4.82 -15.77 -12.90
N ASN A 298 5.66 -15.18 -12.05
CA ASN A 298 6.14 -15.88 -10.85
C ASN A 298 5.00 -16.11 -9.84
N LYS A 299 4.15 -15.10 -9.63
CA LYS A 299 3.07 -15.16 -8.65
C LYS A 299 1.90 -16.04 -9.11
N LEU A 300 1.53 -15.97 -10.39
CA LEU A 300 0.40 -16.69 -10.97
C LEU A 300 0.82 -17.98 -11.65
N THR A 301 2.11 -18.34 -11.61
CA THR A 301 2.66 -19.55 -12.26
C THR A 301 2.35 -19.64 -13.77
N TRP A 302 2.22 -18.49 -14.44
CA TRP A 302 1.93 -18.45 -15.87
C TRP A 302 3.09 -19.01 -16.70
N GLY A 303 2.79 -19.91 -17.62
CA GLY A 303 3.77 -20.55 -18.48
C GLY A 303 4.54 -21.71 -17.81
N LEU A 304 4.25 -22.01 -16.54
CA LEU A 304 4.81 -23.18 -15.86
C LEU A 304 3.85 -24.36 -16.07
N ASP A 305 4.09 -25.15 -17.12
CA ASP A 305 3.42 -26.45 -17.28
C ASP A 305 4.16 -27.48 -16.41
N LYS A 306 3.47 -27.99 -15.37
CA LYS A 306 4.02 -29.03 -14.48
C LYS A 306 4.23 -30.40 -15.16
N ARG A 307 3.97 -30.49 -16.47
CA ARG A 307 4.10 -31.74 -17.24
C ARG A 307 5.40 -31.85 -18.02
N ASN A 308 6.33 -30.90 -17.87
CA ASN A 308 7.70 -30.99 -18.41
C ASN A 308 8.71 -31.06 -17.27
#